data_56aa7f9d23ccb4cfc90ad48420f0ca7b
#
_entry.id   56aa7f9d23ccb4cfc90ad48420f0ca7b
#
_cell.length_a   1.000
_cell.length_b   1.000
_cell.length_c   1.000
_cell.angle_alpha   90.00
_cell.angle_beta   90.00
_cell.angle_gamma   90.00
#
_symmetry.space_group_name_H-M   'P 1'
#
loop_
_entity.id
_entity.type
_entity.pdbx_description
1 polymer ?
#
loop_
_entity_poly.entity_id
_entity_poly.type
_entity_poly.pdbx_seq_one_letter_code
_entity_poly.pdbx_strand_id
1 'polypeptide(L)'
;MSLKLYNSLNRGIENFVPIIDGKVGLYTCGPTVYDYSHIGNFRTFIFEDLLKRWLIHLEYDVNHIMNITDIDDKTIKKAKKKGVNLFEITNKYSEHFLKDLNWLKMIPANSYPKATDHIKDMIQMIEVLIDKDFAYCQDDGSVYFNIRSFSNY
;
A
#
# COMPACT_ATOMS: atom_id res chain seq x y z
N MET A 1 -6.70 -28.30 1.97
CA MET A 1 -6.02 -27.75 3.19
C MET A 1 -6.67 -26.41 3.51
N SER A 2 -6.89 -26.05 4.79
CA SER A 2 -7.45 -24.75 5.15
C SER A 2 -6.31 -23.80 5.51
N LEU A 3 -6.28 -22.62 4.88
CA LEU A 3 -5.38 -21.52 5.25
C LEU A 3 -5.94 -20.83 6.50
N LYS A 4 -5.08 -20.57 7.48
CA LYS A 4 -5.43 -19.78 8.66
C LYS A 4 -4.56 -18.52 8.70
N LEU A 5 -5.18 -17.37 8.94
CA LEU A 5 -4.50 -16.08 9.04
C LEU A 5 -4.89 -15.40 10.36
N TYR A 6 -3.97 -14.59 10.88
CA TYR A 6 -4.29 -13.70 11.99
C TYR A 6 -5.12 -12.53 11.48
N ASN A 7 -6.31 -12.36 12.02
CA ASN A 7 -7.18 -11.23 11.72
C ASN A 7 -7.06 -10.17 12.81
N SER A 8 -6.55 -9.01 12.46
CA SER A 8 -6.38 -7.89 13.41
C SER A 8 -7.70 -7.33 13.91
N LEU A 9 -8.78 -7.42 13.13
CA LEU A 9 -10.12 -6.94 13.53
C LEU A 9 -10.65 -7.72 14.74
N ASN A 10 -10.57 -9.06 14.67
CA ASN A 10 -11.04 -9.96 15.73
C ASN A 10 -9.90 -10.39 16.68
N ARG A 11 -8.66 -9.95 16.43
CA ARG A 11 -7.47 -10.26 17.23
C ARG A 11 -7.25 -11.77 17.43
N GLY A 12 -7.51 -12.57 16.41
CA GLY A 12 -7.45 -14.03 16.47
C GLY A 12 -6.97 -14.67 15.16
N ILE A 13 -6.59 -15.94 15.25
CA ILE A 13 -6.29 -16.76 14.08
C ILE A 13 -7.58 -17.40 13.57
N GLU A 14 -7.95 -17.11 12.34
CA GLU A 14 -9.19 -17.55 11.72
C GLU A 14 -8.93 -18.31 10.42
N ASN A 15 -9.89 -19.14 10.04
CA ASN A 15 -9.88 -19.76 8.73
C ASN A 15 -10.06 -18.66 7.66
N PHE A 16 -9.21 -18.67 6.66
CA PHE A 16 -9.37 -17.79 5.51
C PHE A 16 -10.59 -18.26 4.68
N VAL A 17 -11.51 -17.33 4.45
CA VAL A 17 -12.68 -17.52 3.58
C VAL A 17 -12.70 -16.38 2.56
N PRO A 18 -12.59 -16.68 1.25
CA PRO A 18 -12.62 -15.65 0.23
C PRO A 18 -14.03 -15.03 0.13
N ILE A 19 -14.12 -13.75 -0.23
CA ILE A 19 -15.40 -13.05 -0.46
C ILE A 19 -16.10 -13.63 -1.70
N ILE A 20 -15.34 -14.01 -2.72
CA ILE A 20 -15.82 -14.64 -3.95
C ILE A 20 -15.13 -16.00 -4.04
N ASP A 21 -15.92 -17.05 -4.19
CA ASP A 21 -15.39 -18.41 -4.28
C ASP A 21 -14.34 -18.53 -5.40
N GLY A 22 -13.23 -19.17 -5.08
CA GLY A 22 -12.09 -19.35 -5.99
C GLY A 22 -11.27 -18.08 -6.27
N LYS A 23 -11.65 -16.87 -5.80
CA LYS A 23 -10.94 -15.61 -6.09
C LYS A 23 -10.49 -14.89 -4.83
N VAL A 24 -9.27 -14.34 -4.89
CA VAL A 24 -8.68 -13.57 -3.80
C VAL A 24 -8.17 -12.24 -4.30
N GLY A 25 -8.70 -11.14 -3.74
CA GLY A 25 -8.07 -9.82 -3.82
C GLY A 25 -7.01 -9.69 -2.72
N LEU A 26 -5.75 -9.55 -3.11
CA LEU A 26 -4.64 -9.32 -2.19
C LEU A 26 -4.12 -7.90 -2.37
N TYR A 27 -4.26 -7.07 -1.34
CA TYR A 27 -3.65 -5.75 -1.29
C TYR A 27 -2.49 -5.76 -0.30
N THR A 28 -1.31 -5.33 -0.74
CA THR A 28 -0.12 -5.23 0.11
C THR A 28 0.47 -3.83 0.08
N CYS A 29 1.12 -3.46 1.19
CA CYS A 29 1.77 -2.16 1.30
C CYS A 29 3.15 -2.21 0.65
N GLY A 30 3.30 -1.50 -0.46
CA GLY A 30 4.59 -1.38 -1.13
C GLY A 30 5.52 -0.34 -0.49
N PRO A 31 6.63 0.00 -1.14
CA PRO A 31 7.64 0.88 -0.59
C PRO A 31 7.25 2.36 -0.65
N THR A 32 7.80 3.15 0.28
CA THR A 32 7.95 4.60 0.09
C THR A 32 9.28 4.83 -0.64
N VAL A 33 9.20 5.32 -1.87
CA VAL A 33 10.34 5.34 -2.80
C VAL A 33 11.20 6.60 -2.67
N TYR A 34 11.69 6.87 -1.46
CA TYR A 34 12.64 7.96 -1.19
C TYR A 34 14.09 7.48 -1.13
N ASP A 35 14.32 6.18 -0.96
CA ASP A 35 15.64 5.54 -0.91
C ASP A 35 15.58 4.08 -1.36
N TYR A 36 16.74 3.42 -1.46
CA TYR A 36 16.83 1.99 -1.69
C TYR A 36 16.15 1.21 -0.55
N SER A 37 15.37 0.20 -0.92
CA SER A 37 14.84 -0.75 0.05
C SER A 37 15.97 -1.58 0.64
N HIS A 38 15.99 -1.73 1.96
CA HIS A 38 16.96 -2.59 2.64
C HIS A 38 16.35 -3.94 3.00
N ILE A 39 17.16 -4.87 3.49
CA ILE A 39 16.74 -6.24 3.80
C ILE A 39 15.54 -6.30 4.77
N GLY A 40 15.42 -5.34 5.69
CA GLY A 40 14.28 -5.25 6.60
C GLY A 40 12.96 -4.98 5.88
N ASN A 41 12.97 -4.18 4.79
CA ASN A 41 11.78 -3.98 3.95
C ASN A 41 11.47 -5.24 3.15
N PHE A 42 12.50 -5.88 2.56
CA PHE A 42 12.32 -7.09 1.78
C PHE A 42 11.79 -8.27 2.60
N ARG A 43 12.03 -8.33 3.91
CA ARG A 43 11.38 -9.31 4.78
C ARG A 43 9.86 -9.29 4.64
N THR A 44 9.27 -8.09 4.60
CA THR A 44 7.81 -7.93 4.44
C THR A 44 7.39 -8.38 3.04
N PHE A 45 8.03 -7.88 1.99
CA PHE A 45 7.70 -8.22 0.61
C PHE A 45 7.86 -9.71 0.30
N ILE A 46 8.88 -10.37 0.85
CA ILE A 46 9.07 -11.83 0.72
C ILE A 46 7.93 -12.59 1.42
N PHE A 47 7.48 -12.12 2.59
CA PHE A 47 6.32 -12.71 3.26
C PHE A 47 5.04 -12.56 2.43
N GLU A 48 4.83 -11.41 1.82
CA GLU A 48 3.70 -11.15 0.92
C GLU A 48 3.73 -12.06 -0.32
N ASP A 49 4.93 -12.25 -0.91
CA ASP A 49 5.13 -13.20 -2.02
C ASP A 49 4.87 -14.64 -1.60
N LEU A 50 5.32 -15.04 -0.40
CA LEU A 50 5.03 -16.36 0.15
C LEU A 50 3.53 -16.58 0.30
N LEU A 51 2.81 -15.59 0.83
CA LEU A 51 1.35 -15.67 0.95
C LEU A 51 0.69 -15.80 -0.42
N LYS A 52 1.10 -14.98 -1.40
CA LYS A 52 0.61 -15.07 -2.77
C LYS A 52 0.83 -16.46 -3.37
N ARG A 53 2.05 -17.00 -3.25
CA ARG A 53 2.39 -18.35 -3.74
C ARG A 53 1.52 -19.42 -3.08
N TRP A 54 1.28 -19.27 -1.78
CA TRP A 54 0.45 -20.23 -1.05
C TRP A 54 -1.01 -20.16 -1.51
N LEU A 55 -1.56 -18.98 -1.72
CA LEU A 55 -2.92 -18.80 -2.26
C LEU A 55 -3.04 -19.42 -3.67
N ILE A 56 -2.06 -19.20 -4.54
CA ILE A 56 -2.01 -19.82 -5.88
C ILE A 56 -1.91 -21.34 -5.78
N HIS A 57 -1.08 -21.86 -4.84
CA HIS A 57 -0.97 -23.30 -4.59
C HIS A 57 -2.29 -23.92 -4.12
N LEU A 58 -3.12 -23.16 -3.41
CA LEU A 58 -4.48 -23.55 -3.03
C LEU A 58 -5.50 -23.36 -4.15
N GLU A 59 -5.04 -23.12 -5.38
CA GLU A 59 -5.85 -22.96 -6.61
C GLU A 59 -6.74 -21.73 -6.63
N TYR A 60 -6.44 -20.68 -5.83
CA TYR A 60 -7.13 -19.39 -5.93
C TYR A 60 -6.62 -18.58 -7.12
N ASP A 61 -7.54 -17.91 -7.82
CA ASP A 61 -7.24 -16.81 -8.74
C ASP A 61 -6.93 -15.55 -7.92
N VAL A 62 -5.63 -15.17 -7.88
CA VAL A 62 -5.14 -14.09 -7.00
C VAL A 62 -4.90 -12.81 -7.79
N ASN A 63 -5.72 -11.81 -7.55
CA ASN A 63 -5.47 -10.44 -8.02
C ASN A 63 -4.70 -9.65 -6.95
N HIS A 64 -3.40 -9.47 -7.17
CA HIS A 64 -2.50 -8.78 -6.24
C HIS A 64 -2.24 -7.35 -6.66
N ILE A 65 -2.48 -6.42 -5.75
CA ILE A 65 -2.18 -4.99 -5.90
C ILE A 65 -1.17 -4.60 -4.82
N MET A 66 -0.06 -3.95 -5.22
CA MET A 66 0.94 -3.40 -4.30
C MET A 66 1.13 -1.92 -4.63
N ASN A 67 0.78 -1.01 -3.72
CA ASN A 67 0.94 0.42 -3.97
C ASN A 67 2.40 0.86 -3.94
N ILE A 68 2.71 1.96 -4.61
CA ILE A 68 3.98 2.67 -4.49
C ILE A 68 3.71 4.05 -3.91
N THR A 69 4.27 4.35 -2.74
CA THR A 69 4.18 5.67 -2.12
C THR A 69 5.29 6.55 -2.67
N ASP A 70 4.99 7.26 -3.74
CA ASP A 70 5.91 8.15 -4.45
C ASP A 70 5.73 9.63 -4.08
N ILE A 71 4.79 9.94 -3.18
CA ILE A 71 4.63 11.25 -2.56
C ILE A 71 4.35 11.09 -1.07
N ASP A 72 5.23 11.63 -0.25
CA ASP A 72 5.11 11.80 1.20
C ASP A 72 6.16 12.82 1.70
N ASP A 73 6.16 13.12 2.99
CA ASP A 73 7.12 14.04 3.59
C ASP A 73 8.59 13.64 3.36
N LYS A 74 8.90 12.35 3.34
CA LYS A 74 10.28 11.86 3.16
C LYS A 74 10.75 12.05 1.73
N THR A 75 9.88 11.75 0.74
CA THR A 75 10.17 11.94 -0.68
C THR A 75 10.37 13.42 -0.99
N ILE A 76 9.47 14.29 -0.50
CA ILE A 76 9.54 15.75 -0.69
C ILE A 76 10.80 16.34 -0.04
N LYS A 77 11.10 15.98 1.22
CA LYS A 77 12.31 16.44 1.91
C LYS A 77 13.58 16.01 1.20
N LYS A 78 13.62 14.77 0.67
CA LYS A 78 14.79 14.27 -0.06
C LYS A 78 14.98 14.98 -1.40
N ALA A 79 13.91 15.24 -2.15
CA ALA A 79 13.94 15.99 -3.39
C ALA A 79 14.48 17.41 -3.15
N LYS A 80 13.93 18.11 -2.16
CA LYS A 80 14.39 19.46 -1.76
C LYS A 80 15.87 19.48 -1.36
N LYS A 81 16.31 18.50 -0.54
CA LYS A 81 17.71 18.40 -0.11
C LYS A 81 18.69 18.16 -1.26
N LYS A 82 18.27 17.44 -2.29
CA LYS A 82 19.09 17.16 -3.48
C LYS A 82 18.97 18.21 -4.58
N GLY A 83 18.03 19.14 -4.48
CA GLY A 83 17.77 20.14 -5.50
C GLY A 83 17.27 19.57 -6.84
N VAL A 84 16.55 18.43 -6.78
CA VAL A 84 16.03 17.74 -7.97
C VAL A 84 14.51 17.61 -7.90
N ASN A 85 13.89 17.29 -9.05
CA ASN A 85 12.45 17.06 -9.11
C ASN A 85 12.05 15.79 -8.31
N LEU A 86 10.88 15.84 -7.68
CA LEU A 86 10.30 14.72 -6.94
C LEU A 86 10.24 13.45 -7.80
N PHE A 87 9.75 13.55 -9.03
CA PHE A 87 9.62 12.43 -9.95
C PHE A 87 10.96 11.79 -10.33
N GLU A 88 12.04 12.57 -10.40
CA GLU A 88 13.38 12.05 -10.68
C GLU A 88 13.82 11.07 -9.58
N ILE A 89 13.60 11.45 -8.31
CA ILE A 89 13.93 10.59 -7.17
C ILE A 89 13.03 9.37 -7.12
N THR A 90 11.73 9.58 -7.18
CA THR A 90 10.77 8.51 -6.94
C THR A 90 10.76 7.49 -8.07
N ASN A 91 10.93 7.90 -9.33
CA ASN A 91 11.08 6.98 -10.46
C ASN A 91 12.36 6.15 -10.32
N LYS A 92 13.49 6.78 -9.99
CA LYS A 92 14.75 6.07 -9.77
C LYS A 92 14.59 4.93 -8.76
N TYR A 93 14.06 5.23 -7.58
CA TYR A 93 13.93 4.22 -6.53
C TYR A 93 12.81 3.21 -6.78
N SER A 94 11.73 3.60 -7.49
CA SER A 94 10.71 2.65 -7.95
C SER A 94 11.28 1.63 -8.93
N GLU A 95 12.09 2.07 -9.90
CA GLU A 95 12.74 1.18 -10.84
C GLU A 95 13.72 0.20 -10.15
N HIS A 96 14.51 0.70 -9.20
CA HIS A 96 15.39 -0.16 -8.41
C HIS A 96 14.60 -1.20 -7.61
N PHE A 97 13.52 -0.79 -6.94
CA PHE A 97 12.66 -1.69 -6.20
C PHE A 97 12.11 -2.81 -7.08
N LEU A 98 11.58 -2.47 -8.26
CA LEU A 98 11.04 -3.48 -9.20
C LEU A 98 12.14 -4.43 -9.74
N LYS A 99 13.36 -3.92 -9.96
CA LYS A 99 14.52 -4.75 -10.32
C LYS A 99 14.88 -5.72 -9.20
N ASP A 100 14.87 -5.26 -7.96
CA ASP A 100 15.17 -6.08 -6.78
C ASP A 100 14.12 -7.18 -6.58
N LEU A 101 12.82 -6.88 -6.75
CA LEU A 101 11.74 -7.89 -6.73
C LEU A 101 11.98 -8.98 -7.79
N ASN A 102 12.33 -8.57 -9.00
CA ASN A 102 12.64 -9.50 -10.09
C ASN A 102 13.89 -10.34 -9.80
N TRP A 103 14.94 -9.73 -9.25
CA TRP A 103 16.16 -10.44 -8.86
C TRP A 103 15.89 -11.49 -7.77
N LEU A 104 15.01 -11.18 -6.82
CA LEU A 104 14.55 -12.12 -5.77
C LEU A 104 13.55 -13.16 -6.29
N LYS A 105 13.22 -13.15 -7.59
CA LYS A 105 12.26 -14.10 -8.21
C LYS A 105 10.86 -14.04 -7.56
N MET A 106 10.47 -12.90 -7.06
CA MET A 106 9.12 -12.69 -6.53
C MET A 106 8.10 -12.65 -7.67
N ILE A 107 6.89 -13.17 -7.41
CA ILE A 107 5.80 -13.11 -8.39
C ILE A 107 5.29 -11.66 -8.48
N PRO A 108 5.38 -10.99 -9.64
CA PRO A 108 4.95 -9.61 -9.77
C PRO A 108 3.50 -9.40 -9.33
N ALA A 109 3.18 -8.27 -8.72
CA ALA A 109 1.79 -7.86 -8.51
C ALA A 109 1.11 -7.62 -9.86
N ASN A 110 -0.22 -7.72 -9.89
CA ASN A 110 -1.01 -7.44 -11.09
C ASN A 110 -0.98 -5.93 -11.42
N SER A 111 -0.85 -5.08 -10.41
CA SER A 111 -0.65 -3.64 -10.59
C SER A 111 0.13 -3.01 -9.44
N TYR A 112 0.79 -1.89 -9.76
CA TYR A 112 1.57 -1.06 -8.83
C TYR A 112 1.08 0.38 -8.89
N PRO A 113 -0.11 0.72 -8.35
CA PRO A 113 -0.63 2.08 -8.37
C PRO A 113 0.29 3.01 -7.58
N LYS A 114 0.57 4.19 -8.16
CA LYS A 114 1.35 5.24 -7.52
C LYS A 114 0.42 6.22 -6.81
N ALA A 115 0.83 6.71 -5.65
CA ALA A 115 0.03 7.71 -4.91
C ALA A 115 -0.20 8.98 -5.73
N THR A 116 0.79 9.41 -6.54
CA THR A 116 0.65 10.60 -7.40
C THR A 116 -0.40 10.45 -8.49
N ASP A 117 -0.69 9.23 -8.95
CA ASP A 117 -1.72 8.98 -9.97
C ASP A 117 -3.15 9.14 -9.41
N HIS A 118 -3.30 9.11 -8.07
CA HIS A 118 -4.57 9.11 -7.36
C HIS A 118 -4.83 10.38 -6.52
N ILE A 119 -4.08 11.45 -6.72
CA ILE A 119 -4.26 12.70 -5.95
C ILE A 119 -5.68 13.26 -6.08
N LYS A 120 -6.26 13.21 -7.28
CA LYS A 120 -7.64 13.69 -7.49
C LYS A 120 -8.66 12.85 -6.73
N ASP A 121 -8.49 11.53 -6.74
CA ASP A 121 -9.37 10.60 -6.01
C ASP A 121 -9.28 10.82 -4.50
N MET A 122 -8.04 11.08 -3.99
CA MET A 122 -7.82 11.41 -2.59
C MET A 122 -8.50 12.71 -2.20
N ILE A 123 -8.39 13.76 -3.02
CA ILE A 123 -9.05 15.06 -2.78
C ILE A 123 -10.56 14.86 -2.73
N GLN A 124 -11.15 14.18 -3.69
CA GLN A 124 -12.60 13.91 -3.72
C GLN A 124 -13.06 13.15 -2.47
N MET A 125 -12.30 12.15 -2.04
CA MET A 125 -12.61 11.41 -0.79
C MET A 125 -12.56 12.33 0.42
N ILE A 126 -11.54 13.20 0.52
CA ILE A 126 -11.39 14.16 1.63
C ILE A 126 -12.55 15.15 1.65
N GLU A 127 -12.96 15.70 0.48
CA GLU A 127 -14.11 16.59 0.36
C GLU A 127 -15.39 15.93 0.89
N VAL A 128 -15.66 14.67 0.49
CA VAL A 128 -16.80 13.90 1.00
C VAL A 128 -16.74 13.69 2.52
N LEU A 129 -15.55 13.47 3.08
CA LEU A 129 -15.39 13.31 4.52
C LEU A 129 -15.63 14.64 5.28
N ILE A 130 -15.23 15.76 4.71
CA ILE A 130 -15.51 17.10 5.27
C ILE A 130 -17.02 17.38 5.23
N ASP A 131 -17.67 17.14 4.09
CA ASP A 131 -19.11 17.34 3.90
C ASP A 131 -19.97 16.49 4.86
N LYS A 132 -19.42 15.37 5.34
CA LYS A 132 -20.05 14.47 6.30
C LYS A 132 -19.63 14.71 7.76
N ASP A 133 -18.92 15.79 8.04
CA ASP A 133 -18.36 16.12 9.37
C ASP A 133 -17.41 15.05 9.94
N PHE A 134 -16.85 14.18 9.10
CA PHE A 134 -15.83 13.19 9.51
C PHE A 134 -14.40 13.73 9.36
N ALA A 135 -14.20 14.84 8.69
CA ALA A 135 -12.91 15.52 8.59
C ALA A 135 -13.10 17.03 8.75
N TYR A 136 -12.03 17.74 9.13
CA TYR A 136 -12.05 19.20 9.31
C TYR A 136 -10.71 19.81 8.87
N CYS A 137 -10.79 21.04 8.38
CA CYS A 137 -9.63 21.84 8.02
C CYS A 137 -9.14 22.65 9.21
N GLN A 138 -7.82 22.79 9.33
CA GLN A 138 -7.16 23.75 10.23
C GLN A 138 -6.79 25.04 9.48
N ASP A 139 -6.46 26.09 10.24
CA ASP A 139 -6.09 27.41 9.69
C ASP A 139 -4.84 27.36 8.79
N ASP A 140 -3.96 26.37 8.99
CA ASP A 140 -2.76 26.13 8.18
C ASP A 140 -3.03 25.37 6.86
N GLY A 141 -4.31 25.02 6.60
CA GLY A 141 -4.73 24.25 5.44
C GLY A 141 -4.60 22.73 5.60
N SER A 142 -4.16 22.24 6.75
CA SER A 142 -4.13 20.80 7.03
C SER A 142 -5.53 20.25 7.24
N VAL A 143 -5.78 19.02 6.78
CA VAL A 143 -7.05 18.33 6.98
C VAL A 143 -6.85 17.12 7.90
N TYR A 144 -7.71 16.99 8.89
CA TYR A 144 -7.66 15.91 9.87
C TYR A 144 -8.97 15.14 9.89
N PHE A 145 -8.86 13.82 10.01
CA PHE A 145 -10.02 12.95 10.24
C PHE A 145 -10.44 13.00 11.71
N ASN A 146 -11.72 13.23 11.95
CA ASN A 146 -12.28 13.25 13.30
C ASN A 146 -12.70 11.85 13.74
N ILE A 147 -11.79 11.13 14.41
CA ILE A 147 -12.03 9.77 14.88
C ILE A 147 -13.28 9.68 15.78
N ARG A 148 -13.56 10.72 16.58
CA ARG A 148 -14.69 10.71 17.52
C ARG A 148 -16.04 10.80 16.84
N SER A 149 -16.12 11.37 15.64
CA SER A 149 -17.37 11.46 14.87
C SER A 149 -17.72 10.15 14.15
N PHE A 150 -16.76 9.20 14.06
CA PHE A 150 -16.93 7.92 13.38
C PHE A 150 -17.11 6.80 14.42
N SER A 151 -18.37 6.48 14.75
CA SER A 151 -18.73 5.59 15.87
C SER A 151 -18.20 4.15 15.75
N ASN A 152 -17.85 3.71 14.56
CA ASN A 152 -17.36 2.34 14.27
C ASN A 152 -15.85 2.27 14.02
N TYR A 153 -15.11 3.32 14.39
CA TYR A 153 -13.66 3.35 14.19
C TYR A 153 -12.91 2.46 15.19
#